data_276fac0ab8c0618d54b081b1eb28d163
#
_entry.id   276fac0ab8c0618d54b081b1eb28d163
#
_cell.length_a   1.000
_cell.length_b   1.000
_cell.length_c   1.000
_cell.angle_alpha   90.00
_cell.angle_beta   90.00
_cell.angle_gamma   90.00
#
_symmetry.space_group_name_H-M   'P 1'
#
loop_
_entity.id
_entity.type
_entity.pdbx_description
1 polymer ?
#
loop_
_entity_poly.entity_id
_entity_poly.type
_entity_poly.pdbx_seq_one_letter_code
_entity_poly.pdbx_strand_id
1 'polypeptide(L)'
;MLRTIRLTTAIVCFTLITLLFLDFTGTLHTWFGWLAKIQFLPALLALNIGVVLFLVVLTFLFGRIYCSVICPLGVFQDIVSWVSGKQKKNRFRYSPAMKWLRYGVLGVFIIMMVAGLNSLAILLAPYSAYGRIASSLFAPVWQWGNNLLAYFAERVDSYAFYEVDVWIKSLSTMLIAIVTLVVLFILAWRNGRTYCNTICPVGTVLGFISKYAIFKPVIDTSKCNSCGLCARNCKASCINPKAHEIDYSRCVTCMDCIGKCKHGAITYTRRKPKNETATSEDTKAKSVTTEQVDNARRSFPVSYTHLTLPTTPYV
;
A
#
# COMPACT_ATOMS: atom_id res chain seq x y z
N MET A 1 10.09 13.55 -11.81
CA MET A 1 9.23 14.67 -11.38
C MET A 1 8.00 14.19 -10.59
N LEU A 2 7.03 13.44 -11.16
CA LEU A 2 5.80 12.98 -10.49
C LEU A 2 6.04 12.23 -9.16
N ARG A 3 7.02 11.32 -9.12
CA ARG A 3 7.39 10.59 -7.89
C ARG A 3 7.87 11.53 -6.78
N THR A 4 8.67 12.53 -7.13
CA THR A 4 9.22 13.51 -6.16
C THR A 4 8.10 14.36 -5.58
N ILE A 5 7.22 14.91 -6.43
CA ILE A 5 6.05 15.70 -6.00
C ILE A 5 5.17 14.89 -5.05
N ARG A 6 4.84 13.63 -5.42
CA ARG A 6 4.05 12.74 -4.56
C ARG A 6 4.76 12.49 -3.21
N LEU A 7 6.08 12.27 -3.21
CA LEU A 7 6.83 11.98 -1.98
C LEU A 7 6.89 13.20 -1.05
N THR A 8 7.16 14.40 -1.59
CA THR A 8 7.19 15.63 -0.79
C THR A 8 5.82 15.94 -0.19
N THR A 9 4.74 15.86 -0.98
CA THR A 9 3.37 16.06 -0.47
C THR A 9 3.01 15.01 0.59
N ALA A 10 3.40 13.75 0.41
CA ALA A 10 3.14 12.70 1.40
C ALA A 10 3.88 12.93 2.72
N ILE A 11 5.13 13.39 2.68
CA ILE A 11 5.90 13.73 3.88
C ILE A 11 5.26 14.93 4.58
N VAL A 12 4.90 15.98 3.86
CA VAL A 12 4.24 17.16 4.45
C VAL A 12 2.92 16.78 5.11
N CYS A 13 2.04 16.06 4.42
CA CYS A 13 0.77 15.60 5.00
C CYS A 13 0.99 14.71 6.23
N PHE A 14 1.95 13.80 6.17
CA PHE A 14 2.25 12.89 7.27
C PHE A 14 2.76 13.64 8.50
N THR A 15 3.71 14.57 8.34
CA THR A 15 4.23 15.37 9.44
C THR A 15 3.17 16.27 10.06
N LEU A 16 2.35 16.94 9.25
CA LEU A 16 1.25 17.78 9.75
C LEU A 16 0.21 16.97 10.54
N ILE A 17 -0.20 15.79 10.01
CA ILE A 17 -1.15 14.92 10.72
C ILE A 17 -0.53 14.38 12.01
N THR A 18 0.75 14.01 12.01
CA THR A 18 1.44 13.56 13.23
C THR A 18 1.50 14.67 14.26
N LEU A 19 1.87 15.88 13.86
CA LEU A 19 1.90 17.04 14.74
C LEU A 19 0.51 17.38 15.32
N LEU A 20 -0.57 17.20 14.54
CA LEU A 20 -1.94 17.35 15.06
C LEU A 20 -2.27 16.37 16.20
N PHE A 21 -1.72 15.15 16.16
CA PHE A 21 -1.90 14.18 17.25
C PHE A 21 -0.98 14.45 18.45
N LEU A 22 0.12 15.15 18.25
CA LEU A 22 1.09 15.53 19.29
C LEU A 22 0.78 16.90 19.91
N ASP A 23 -0.12 17.66 19.28
CA ASP A 23 -0.48 19.01 19.71
C ASP A 23 -1.23 18.98 21.04
N PHE A 24 -0.56 19.38 22.11
CA PHE A 24 -1.15 19.56 23.43
C PHE A 24 -1.59 21.01 23.69
N THR A 25 -1.16 21.96 22.84
CA THR A 25 -1.50 23.38 22.97
C THR A 25 -2.80 23.75 22.24
N GLY A 26 -3.26 22.91 21.30
CA GLY A 26 -4.43 23.16 20.46
C GLY A 26 -4.21 24.19 19.34
N THR A 27 -3.03 24.79 19.26
CA THR A 27 -2.70 25.81 18.26
C THR A 27 -2.67 25.26 16.84
N LEU A 28 -2.07 24.10 16.64
CA LEU A 28 -2.03 23.43 15.34
C LEU A 28 -3.43 22.95 14.91
N HIS A 29 -4.26 22.58 15.88
CA HIS A 29 -5.62 22.12 15.61
C HIS A 29 -6.52 23.24 15.05
N THR A 30 -6.31 24.48 15.45
CA THR A 30 -7.07 25.64 14.92
C THR A 30 -6.72 25.90 13.45
N TRP A 31 -5.46 25.75 13.05
CA TRP A 31 -5.00 26.04 11.68
C TRP A 31 -5.14 24.84 10.74
N PHE A 32 -4.80 23.66 11.19
CA PHE A 32 -4.68 22.45 10.36
C PHE A 32 -5.70 21.35 10.70
N GLY A 33 -6.66 21.59 11.60
CA GLY A 33 -7.67 20.60 12.01
C GLY A 33 -8.53 20.09 10.84
N TRP A 34 -8.61 20.85 9.74
CA TRP A 34 -9.29 20.42 8.52
C TRP A 34 -8.64 19.18 7.88
N LEU A 35 -7.32 18.93 8.09
CA LEU A 35 -6.63 17.71 7.61
C LEU A 35 -7.18 16.43 8.25
N ALA A 36 -7.64 16.50 9.49
CA ALA A 36 -8.32 15.38 10.14
C ALA A 36 -9.72 15.15 9.54
N LYS A 37 -10.44 16.23 9.19
CA LYS A 37 -11.78 16.17 8.61
C LYS A 37 -11.82 15.64 7.18
N ILE A 38 -10.75 15.79 6.40
CA ILE A 38 -10.67 15.25 5.03
C ILE A 38 -10.29 13.77 4.99
N GLN A 39 -10.06 13.12 6.13
CA GLN A 39 -9.84 11.68 6.14
C GLN A 39 -11.10 10.92 5.75
N PHE A 40 -10.97 9.89 4.91
CA PHE A 40 -12.12 9.21 4.28
C PHE A 40 -13.16 8.71 5.29
N LEU A 41 -12.74 7.99 6.33
CA LEU A 41 -13.68 7.43 7.30
C LEU A 41 -14.27 8.48 8.24
N PRO A 42 -13.51 9.40 8.85
CA PRO A 42 -14.08 10.51 9.59
C PRO A 42 -15.06 11.35 8.78
N ALA A 43 -14.76 11.65 7.50
CA ALA A 43 -15.66 12.36 6.62
C ALA A 43 -16.95 11.60 6.32
N LEU A 44 -16.85 10.27 6.15
CA LEU A 44 -18.01 9.40 5.95
C LEU A 44 -18.91 9.36 7.19
N LEU A 45 -18.33 9.20 8.38
CA LEU A 45 -19.05 9.16 9.65
C LEU A 45 -19.69 10.51 10.01
N ALA A 46 -19.02 11.62 9.65
CA ALA A 46 -19.55 12.97 9.82
C ALA A 46 -20.58 13.34 8.74
N LEU A 47 -20.94 12.41 7.83
CA LEU A 47 -21.84 12.64 6.69
C LEU A 47 -21.43 13.85 5.82
N ASN A 48 -20.13 14.10 5.76
CA ASN A 48 -19.58 15.16 4.92
C ASN A 48 -19.49 14.68 3.46
N ILE A 49 -20.64 14.75 2.77
CA ILE A 49 -20.81 14.25 1.39
C ILE A 49 -19.84 14.93 0.43
N GLY A 50 -19.55 16.23 0.60
CA GLY A 50 -18.63 16.96 -0.26
C GLY A 50 -17.20 16.41 -0.24
N VAL A 51 -16.68 16.14 0.96
CA VAL A 51 -15.33 15.56 1.10
C VAL A 51 -15.28 14.12 0.58
N VAL A 52 -16.29 13.31 0.89
CA VAL A 52 -16.35 11.92 0.39
C VAL A 52 -16.41 11.90 -1.13
N LEU A 53 -17.26 12.73 -1.74
CA LEU A 53 -17.37 12.86 -3.19
C LEU A 53 -16.06 13.33 -3.82
N PHE A 54 -15.40 14.33 -3.22
CA PHE A 54 -14.08 14.81 -3.67
C PHE A 54 -13.05 13.68 -3.67
N LEU A 55 -12.95 12.86 -2.60
CA LEU A 55 -12.02 11.74 -2.50
C LEU A 55 -12.34 10.61 -3.49
N VAL A 56 -13.62 10.37 -3.76
CA VAL A 56 -14.08 9.39 -4.77
C VAL A 56 -13.68 9.88 -6.17
N VAL A 57 -13.95 11.14 -6.52
CA VAL A 57 -13.55 11.74 -7.80
C VAL A 57 -12.04 11.74 -7.96
N LEU A 58 -11.30 12.12 -6.93
CA LEU A 58 -9.83 12.07 -6.92
C LEU A 58 -9.32 10.65 -7.19
N THR A 59 -9.95 9.64 -6.59
CA THR A 59 -9.59 8.23 -6.82
C THR A 59 -9.97 7.77 -8.22
N PHE A 60 -11.09 8.23 -8.75
CA PHE A 60 -11.53 7.93 -10.12
C PHE A 60 -10.60 8.57 -11.16
N LEU A 61 -10.10 9.77 -10.91
CA LEU A 61 -9.19 10.45 -11.81
C LEU A 61 -7.78 9.84 -11.77
N PHE A 62 -7.18 9.74 -10.59
CA PHE A 62 -5.75 9.45 -10.42
C PHE A 62 -5.45 8.09 -9.76
N GLY A 63 -6.45 7.26 -9.51
CA GLY A 63 -6.30 6.02 -8.76
C GLY A 63 -6.15 6.27 -7.25
N ARG A 64 -5.64 5.30 -6.51
CA ARG A 64 -5.57 5.31 -5.04
C ARG A 64 -4.50 6.28 -4.48
N ILE A 65 -4.44 7.50 -5.00
CA ILE A 65 -3.46 8.50 -4.56
C ILE A 65 -3.69 8.91 -3.08
N TYR A 66 -4.96 8.92 -2.62
CA TYR A 66 -5.31 9.13 -1.21
C TYR A 66 -4.48 8.25 -0.27
N CYS A 67 -4.41 6.94 -0.57
CA CYS A 67 -3.66 5.98 0.27
C CYS A 67 -2.14 6.20 0.25
N SER A 68 -1.62 6.93 -0.74
CA SER A 68 -0.17 7.14 -0.89
C SER A 68 0.30 8.53 -0.46
N VAL A 69 -0.63 9.47 -0.26
CA VAL A 69 -0.31 10.87 0.06
C VAL A 69 -0.99 11.33 1.35
N ILE A 70 -2.33 11.15 1.45
CA ILE A 70 -3.13 11.74 2.52
C ILE A 70 -3.24 10.81 3.73
N CYS A 71 -3.38 9.49 3.51
CA CYS A 71 -3.56 8.54 4.60
C CYS A 71 -2.26 8.33 5.40
N PRO A 72 -2.21 8.73 6.71
CA PRO A 72 -0.98 8.64 7.49
C PRO A 72 -0.50 7.20 7.69
N LEU A 73 -1.41 6.24 7.87
CA LEU A 73 -1.06 4.83 7.99
C LEU A 73 -0.41 4.29 6.72
N GLY A 74 -0.87 4.73 5.55
CA GLY A 74 -0.28 4.35 4.26
C GLY A 74 1.14 4.89 4.10
N VAL A 75 1.38 6.14 4.50
CA VAL A 75 2.72 6.76 4.45
C VAL A 75 3.64 6.11 5.48
N PHE A 76 3.15 5.81 6.70
CA PHE A 76 3.89 5.06 7.71
C PHE A 76 4.40 3.70 7.19
N GLN A 77 3.54 2.92 6.52
CA GLN A 77 3.96 1.67 5.88
C GLN A 77 5.01 1.89 4.79
N ASP A 78 4.94 3.00 4.04
CA ASP A 78 5.97 3.35 3.05
C ASP A 78 7.32 3.64 3.70
N ILE A 79 7.34 4.34 4.84
CA ILE A 79 8.55 4.64 5.61
C ILE A 79 9.18 3.34 6.13
N VAL A 80 8.41 2.48 6.80
CA VAL A 80 8.89 1.19 7.31
C VAL A 80 9.40 0.32 6.16
N SER A 81 8.67 0.27 5.06
CA SER A 81 9.05 -0.45 3.85
C SER A 81 10.33 0.11 3.20
N TRP A 82 10.56 1.41 3.25
CA TRP A 82 11.78 2.03 2.73
C TRP A 82 12.99 1.70 3.61
N VAL A 83 12.86 1.77 4.92
CA VAL A 83 13.92 1.40 5.88
C VAL A 83 14.32 -0.07 5.67
N SER A 84 13.34 -0.98 5.60
CA SER A 84 13.61 -2.39 5.32
C SER A 84 14.22 -2.61 3.92
N GLY A 85 13.88 -1.78 2.94
CA GLY A 85 14.43 -1.82 1.57
C GLY A 85 15.90 -1.45 1.48
N LYS A 86 16.46 -0.72 2.45
CA LYS A 86 17.90 -0.47 2.56
C LYS A 86 18.69 -1.74 2.86
N GLN A 87 18.08 -2.68 3.61
CA GLN A 87 18.73 -3.95 3.96
C GLN A 87 18.57 -5.00 2.87
N LYS A 88 17.43 -5.06 2.19
CA LYS A 88 17.12 -6.06 1.15
C LYS A 88 16.65 -5.40 -0.13
N LYS A 89 17.50 -5.33 -1.16
CA LYS A 89 17.11 -4.84 -2.50
C LYS A 89 16.20 -5.86 -3.21
N ASN A 90 15.28 -5.37 -4.05
CA ASN A 90 14.43 -6.18 -4.94
C ASN A 90 13.60 -7.27 -4.22
N ARG A 91 13.04 -6.99 -3.07
CA ARG A 91 12.46 -7.96 -2.15
C ARG A 91 11.01 -8.35 -2.43
N PHE A 92 10.26 -7.53 -3.17
CA PHE A 92 8.86 -7.81 -3.42
C PHE A 92 8.67 -8.81 -4.56
N ARG A 93 7.60 -9.58 -4.48
CA ARG A 93 7.14 -10.50 -5.52
C ARG A 93 5.68 -10.19 -5.85
N TYR A 94 5.30 -10.44 -7.10
CA TYR A 94 3.87 -10.48 -7.43
C TYR A 94 3.19 -11.56 -6.60
N SER A 95 2.06 -11.23 -6.01
CA SER A 95 1.15 -12.18 -5.36
C SER A 95 -0.27 -11.97 -5.88
N PRO A 96 -1.06 -13.03 -6.09
CA PRO A 96 -2.46 -12.86 -6.47
C PRO A 96 -3.24 -12.17 -5.35
N ALA A 97 -4.31 -11.45 -5.70
CA ALA A 97 -5.15 -10.80 -4.71
C ALA A 97 -5.96 -11.83 -3.92
N MET A 98 -5.89 -11.81 -2.60
CA MET A 98 -6.76 -12.58 -1.71
C MET A 98 -8.15 -11.92 -1.65
N LYS A 99 -8.96 -12.13 -2.69
CA LYS A 99 -10.26 -11.47 -2.86
C LYS A 99 -11.20 -11.80 -1.70
N TRP A 100 -11.24 -13.06 -1.28
CA TRP A 100 -12.12 -13.53 -0.21
C TRP A 100 -11.85 -12.79 1.10
N LEU A 101 -10.58 -12.73 1.55
CA LEU A 101 -10.21 -12.01 2.78
C LEU A 101 -10.55 -10.52 2.70
N ARG A 102 -10.27 -9.91 1.56
CA ARG A 102 -10.48 -8.48 1.33
C ARG A 102 -11.95 -8.08 1.41
N TYR A 103 -12.83 -8.82 0.72
CA TYR A 103 -14.26 -8.54 0.73
C TYR A 103 -14.93 -9.06 1.99
N GLY A 104 -14.43 -10.15 2.60
CA GLY A 104 -14.90 -10.63 3.89
C GLY A 104 -14.68 -9.62 5.01
N VAL A 105 -13.49 -9.04 5.11
CA VAL A 105 -13.20 -7.97 6.10
C VAL A 105 -14.07 -6.73 5.85
N LEU A 106 -14.28 -6.36 4.58
CA LEU A 106 -15.17 -5.24 4.25
C LEU A 106 -16.62 -5.54 4.68
N GLY A 107 -17.12 -6.76 4.42
CA GLY A 107 -18.46 -7.18 4.85
C GLY A 107 -18.63 -7.13 6.36
N VAL A 108 -17.67 -7.70 7.12
CA VAL A 108 -17.64 -7.62 8.59
C VAL A 108 -17.62 -6.17 9.07
N PHE A 109 -16.81 -5.32 8.44
CA PHE A 109 -16.75 -3.89 8.77
C PHE A 109 -18.11 -3.19 8.58
N ILE A 110 -18.80 -3.47 7.45
CA ILE A 110 -20.13 -2.90 7.18
C ILE A 110 -21.16 -3.42 8.19
N ILE A 111 -21.14 -4.71 8.51
CA ILE A 111 -22.04 -5.31 9.52
C ILE A 111 -21.82 -4.63 10.89
N MET A 112 -20.57 -4.46 11.32
CA MET A 112 -20.25 -3.78 12.59
C MET A 112 -20.77 -2.34 12.61
N MET A 113 -20.65 -1.62 11.48
CA MET A 113 -21.15 -0.26 11.36
C MET A 113 -22.68 -0.18 11.45
N VAL A 114 -23.39 -1.10 10.77
CA VAL A 114 -24.87 -1.17 10.79
C VAL A 114 -25.38 -1.65 12.16
N ALA A 115 -24.68 -2.56 12.82
CA ALA A 115 -25.00 -3.04 14.16
C ALA A 115 -24.69 -2.02 15.28
N GLY A 116 -24.15 -0.83 14.96
CA GLY A 116 -23.79 0.18 15.94
C GLY A 116 -22.52 -0.11 16.74
N LEU A 117 -21.77 -1.18 16.40
CA LEU A 117 -20.51 -1.56 17.06
C LEU A 117 -19.34 -0.68 16.56
N ASN A 118 -19.53 0.65 16.61
CA ASN A 118 -18.58 1.63 16.08
C ASN A 118 -17.17 1.50 16.68
N SER A 119 -17.06 1.13 17.96
CA SER A 119 -15.78 0.96 18.64
C SER A 119 -14.91 -0.11 17.99
N LEU A 120 -15.50 -1.23 17.55
CA LEU A 120 -14.79 -2.30 16.86
C LEU A 120 -14.48 -1.93 15.39
N ALA A 121 -15.40 -1.25 14.72
CA ALA A 121 -15.20 -0.75 13.37
C ALA A 121 -14.03 0.25 13.32
N ILE A 122 -13.92 1.14 14.30
CA ILE A 122 -12.84 2.12 14.45
C ILE A 122 -11.47 1.44 14.62
N LEU A 123 -11.40 0.22 15.19
CA LEU A 123 -10.14 -0.53 15.30
C LEU A 123 -9.54 -0.85 13.91
N LEU A 124 -10.36 -1.14 12.92
CA LEU A 124 -9.95 -1.43 11.54
C LEU A 124 -9.70 -0.17 10.71
N ALA A 125 -10.11 1.00 11.18
CA ALA A 125 -9.95 2.26 10.47
C ALA A 125 -8.48 2.70 10.40
N PRO A 126 -7.94 3.00 9.22
CA PRO A 126 -6.52 3.32 9.07
C PRO A 126 -6.10 4.60 9.78
N TYR A 127 -6.95 5.64 9.73
CA TYR A 127 -6.69 6.91 10.41
C TYR A 127 -6.73 6.74 11.94
N SER A 128 -7.72 6.03 12.44
CA SER A 128 -7.88 5.78 13.88
C SER A 128 -6.79 4.86 14.43
N ALA A 129 -6.37 3.85 13.66
CA ALA A 129 -5.24 2.99 14.02
C ALA A 129 -3.94 3.80 14.17
N TYR A 130 -3.67 4.70 13.22
CA TYR A 130 -2.52 5.60 13.31
C TYR A 130 -2.66 6.59 14.48
N GLY A 131 -3.86 7.17 14.68
CA GLY A 131 -4.13 8.09 15.78
C GLY A 131 -3.90 7.47 17.16
N ARG A 132 -4.31 6.20 17.35
CA ARG A 132 -4.00 5.47 18.61
C ARG A 132 -2.50 5.32 18.83
N ILE A 133 -1.74 4.95 17.79
CA ILE A 133 -0.29 4.85 17.87
C ILE A 133 0.31 6.21 18.23
N ALA A 134 -0.06 7.27 17.52
CA ALA A 134 0.47 8.61 17.72
C ALA A 134 0.13 9.14 19.12
N SER A 135 -1.14 9.06 19.53
CA SER A 135 -1.60 9.62 20.81
C SER A 135 -1.21 8.80 22.04
N SER A 136 -1.01 7.47 21.91
CA SER A 136 -0.68 6.63 23.06
C SER A 136 0.80 6.32 23.19
N LEU A 137 1.59 6.41 22.11
CA LEU A 137 3.01 6.09 22.13
C LEU A 137 3.89 7.30 21.82
N PHE A 138 3.55 8.11 20.80
CA PHE A 138 4.40 9.24 20.41
C PHE A 138 4.14 10.49 21.25
N ALA A 139 2.87 10.74 21.63
CA ALA A 139 2.53 11.93 22.43
C ALA A 139 3.20 11.93 23.80
N PRO A 140 3.21 10.84 24.62
CA PRO A 140 3.94 10.84 25.89
C PRO A 140 5.44 11.08 25.71
N VAL A 141 6.05 10.49 24.68
CA VAL A 141 7.49 10.70 24.40
C VAL A 141 7.75 12.15 23.99
N TRP A 142 6.86 12.76 23.22
CA TRP A 142 6.95 14.17 22.84
C TRP A 142 6.81 15.08 24.06
N GLN A 143 5.83 14.82 24.93
CA GLN A 143 5.63 15.57 26.20
C GLN A 143 6.83 15.42 27.14
N TRP A 144 7.41 14.24 27.26
CA TRP A 144 8.65 14.03 28.00
C TRP A 144 9.82 14.84 27.42
N GLY A 145 9.95 14.87 26.10
CA GLY A 145 10.94 15.70 25.42
C GLY A 145 10.74 17.18 25.70
N ASN A 146 9.48 17.65 25.68
CA ASN A 146 9.15 19.03 26.01
C ASN A 146 9.51 19.38 27.48
N ASN A 147 9.19 18.48 28.43
CA ASN A 147 9.49 18.69 29.85
C ASN A 147 11.01 18.71 30.11
N LEU A 148 11.76 17.88 29.37
CA LEU A 148 13.22 17.93 29.43
C LEU A 148 13.77 19.28 28.92
N LEU A 149 13.18 19.81 27.82
CA LEU A 149 13.54 21.14 27.31
C LEU A 149 13.15 22.25 28.29
N ALA A 150 11.96 22.15 28.91
CA ALA A 150 11.48 23.08 29.94
C ALA A 150 12.46 23.13 31.13
N TYR A 151 12.92 21.97 31.62
CA TYR A 151 13.91 21.89 32.69
C TYR A 151 15.24 22.59 32.35
N PHE A 152 15.73 22.48 31.12
CA PHE A 152 16.93 23.22 30.70
C PHE A 152 16.65 24.68 30.44
N ALA A 153 15.48 25.05 29.90
CA ALA A 153 15.12 26.45 29.66
C ALA A 153 14.97 27.24 30.95
N GLU A 154 14.40 26.66 32.00
CA GLU A 154 14.26 27.24 33.33
C GLU A 154 15.64 27.63 33.96
N ARG A 155 16.66 26.79 33.73
CA ARG A 155 18.01 27.03 34.21
C ARG A 155 18.72 28.22 33.51
N VAL A 156 18.19 28.63 32.36
CA VAL A 156 18.71 29.75 31.54
C VAL A 156 17.76 30.96 31.64
N ASP A 157 16.85 30.99 32.63
CA ASP A 157 15.80 31.99 32.83
C ASP A 157 14.94 32.26 31.60
N SER A 158 14.73 31.20 30.78
CA SER A 158 13.89 31.26 29.59
C SER A 158 12.61 30.53 29.82
N TYR A 159 11.45 31.21 29.70
CA TYR A 159 10.12 30.63 29.84
C TYR A 159 9.48 30.25 28.50
N ALA A 160 10.31 29.96 27.50
CA ALA A 160 9.82 29.56 26.17
C ALA A 160 9.15 28.18 26.16
N PHE A 161 9.51 27.32 27.12
CA PHE A 161 8.93 25.99 27.31
C PHE A 161 8.35 25.92 28.72
N TYR A 162 7.17 25.28 28.85
CA TYR A 162 6.52 25.05 30.15
C TYR A 162 6.31 23.55 30.37
N GLU A 163 6.30 23.17 31.62
CA GLU A 163 6.06 21.81 32.05
C GLU A 163 4.61 21.39 31.75
N VAL A 164 4.44 20.21 31.19
CA VAL A 164 3.15 19.64 30.83
C VAL A 164 2.97 18.30 31.53
N ASP A 165 1.83 18.08 32.17
CA ASP A 165 1.50 16.80 32.79
C ASP A 165 1.44 15.71 31.73
N VAL A 166 2.29 14.67 31.88
CA VAL A 166 2.32 13.53 30.97
C VAL A 166 1.18 12.59 31.35
N TRP A 167 0.06 12.70 30.64
CA TRP A 167 -1.09 11.84 30.87
C TRP A 167 -0.96 10.56 30.07
N ILE A 168 -0.72 9.45 30.75
CA ILE A 168 -0.75 8.10 30.16
C ILE A 168 -2.19 7.63 30.12
N LYS A 169 -2.72 7.41 28.92
CA LYS A 169 -4.05 6.82 28.71
C LYS A 169 -4.12 5.43 29.33
N SER A 170 -5.34 4.85 29.44
CA SER A 170 -5.52 3.55 30.10
C SER A 170 -4.58 2.47 29.50
N LEU A 171 -4.11 1.57 30.35
CA LEU A 171 -3.20 0.47 29.99
C LEU A 171 -3.73 -0.35 28.81
N SER A 172 -5.04 -0.56 28.72
CA SER A 172 -5.70 -1.28 27.65
C SER A 172 -5.53 -0.59 26.29
N THR A 173 -5.70 0.74 26.22
CA THR A 173 -5.51 1.49 24.97
C THR A 173 -4.06 1.50 24.53
N MET A 174 -3.13 1.58 25.46
CA MET A 174 -1.69 1.50 25.19
C MET A 174 -1.31 0.11 24.65
N LEU A 175 -1.82 -0.97 25.25
CA LEU A 175 -1.57 -2.33 24.78
C LEU A 175 -2.09 -2.54 23.35
N ILE A 176 -3.30 -2.08 23.06
CA ILE A 176 -3.88 -2.14 21.71
C ILE A 176 -3.02 -1.34 20.71
N ALA A 177 -2.52 -0.17 21.12
CA ALA A 177 -1.65 0.65 20.26
C ALA A 177 -0.31 -0.06 19.95
N ILE A 178 0.32 -0.68 20.96
CA ILE A 178 1.56 -1.45 20.80
C ILE A 178 1.33 -2.65 19.87
N VAL A 179 0.29 -3.45 20.13
CA VAL A 179 -0.04 -4.61 19.28
C VAL A 179 -0.29 -4.16 17.84
N THR A 180 -1.06 -3.09 17.65
CA THR A 180 -1.34 -2.53 16.32
C THR A 180 -0.06 -2.09 15.63
N LEU A 181 0.83 -1.38 16.34
CA LEU A 181 2.12 -0.93 15.81
C LEU A 181 3.00 -2.12 15.39
N VAL A 182 3.14 -3.13 16.26
CA VAL A 182 3.96 -4.33 15.99
C VAL A 182 3.43 -5.08 14.76
N VAL A 183 2.12 -5.33 14.70
CA VAL A 183 1.50 -6.01 13.55
C VAL A 183 1.72 -5.24 12.25
N LEU A 184 1.46 -3.93 12.26
CA LEU A 184 1.67 -3.07 11.09
C LEU A 184 3.14 -3.01 10.67
N PHE A 185 4.05 -2.92 11.64
CA PHE A 185 5.49 -2.91 11.40
C PHE A 185 5.95 -4.21 10.73
N ILE A 186 5.56 -5.38 11.26
CA ILE A 186 5.91 -6.69 10.71
C ILE A 186 5.36 -6.85 9.29
N LEU A 187 4.09 -6.49 9.06
CA LEU A 187 3.46 -6.57 7.73
C LEU A 187 4.15 -5.64 6.72
N ALA A 188 4.45 -4.40 7.12
CA ALA A 188 5.12 -3.43 6.26
C ALA A 188 6.58 -3.81 6.01
N TRP A 189 7.26 -4.36 7.01
CA TRP A 189 8.64 -4.83 6.91
C TRP A 189 8.81 -5.99 5.94
N ARG A 190 7.89 -6.97 5.97
CA ARG A 190 7.96 -8.17 5.11
C ARG A 190 7.41 -7.92 3.70
N ASN A 191 6.22 -7.36 3.59
CA ASN A 191 5.43 -7.36 2.36
C ASN A 191 4.98 -5.97 1.89
N GLY A 192 5.48 -4.89 2.50
CA GLY A 192 5.12 -3.53 2.12
C GLY A 192 3.68 -3.16 2.51
N ARG A 193 2.80 -2.92 1.55
CA ARG A 193 1.44 -2.42 1.79
C ARG A 193 0.36 -3.50 1.94
N THR A 194 0.69 -4.63 2.55
CA THR A 194 -0.26 -5.75 2.73
C THR A 194 -1.50 -5.32 3.51
N TYR A 195 -1.36 -4.62 4.62
CA TYR A 195 -2.50 -4.15 5.41
C TYR A 195 -3.48 -3.33 4.55
N CYS A 196 -3.00 -2.34 3.80
CA CYS A 196 -3.84 -1.49 2.96
C CYS A 196 -4.53 -2.26 1.82
N ASN A 197 -3.98 -3.40 1.40
CA ASN A 197 -4.47 -4.18 0.26
C ASN A 197 -5.33 -5.37 0.65
N THR A 198 -5.29 -5.82 1.92
CA THR A 198 -6.01 -7.03 2.37
C THR A 198 -6.98 -6.77 3.50
N ILE A 199 -6.62 -5.94 4.48
CA ILE A 199 -7.38 -5.74 5.72
C ILE A 199 -8.13 -4.40 5.72
N CYS A 200 -7.54 -3.34 5.15
CA CYS A 200 -8.10 -1.99 5.25
C CYS A 200 -9.43 -1.84 4.45
N PRO A 201 -10.57 -1.53 5.11
CA PRO A 201 -11.85 -1.36 4.43
C PRO A 201 -11.84 -0.17 3.45
N VAL A 202 -11.26 0.96 3.84
CA VAL A 202 -11.08 2.13 2.97
C VAL A 202 -10.25 1.76 1.73
N GLY A 203 -9.17 0.98 1.93
CA GLY A 203 -8.35 0.48 0.84
C GLY A 203 -9.11 -0.43 -0.12
N THR A 204 -10.10 -1.17 0.36
CA THR A 204 -10.94 -2.04 -0.47
C THR A 204 -11.92 -1.24 -1.31
N VAL A 205 -12.63 -0.27 -0.70
CA VAL A 205 -13.59 0.60 -1.40
C VAL A 205 -12.89 1.43 -2.48
N LEU A 206 -11.83 2.17 -2.11
CA LEU A 206 -11.07 2.98 -3.07
C LEU A 206 -10.37 2.11 -4.13
N GLY A 207 -10.01 0.87 -3.79
CA GLY A 207 -9.45 -0.07 -4.74
C GLY A 207 -10.43 -0.55 -5.79
N PHE A 208 -11.71 -0.68 -5.44
CA PHE A 208 -12.75 -0.98 -6.41
C PHE A 208 -12.91 0.16 -7.42
N ILE A 209 -12.99 1.40 -6.96
CA ILE A 209 -13.09 2.60 -7.79
C ILE A 209 -11.85 2.77 -8.68
N SER A 210 -10.66 2.52 -8.13
CA SER A 210 -9.37 2.66 -8.83
C SER A 210 -9.21 1.73 -10.05
N LYS A 211 -9.98 0.64 -10.16
CA LYS A 211 -10.01 -0.19 -11.38
C LYS A 211 -10.46 0.62 -12.61
N TYR A 212 -11.34 1.57 -12.39
CA TYR A 212 -11.93 2.41 -13.43
C TYR A 212 -11.20 3.75 -13.59
N ALA A 213 -10.09 3.95 -12.88
CA ALA A 213 -9.34 5.21 -12.92
C ALA A 213 -8.93 5.60 -14.36
N ILE A 214 -9.05 6.90 -14.64
CA ILE A 214 -8.73 7.48 -15.96
C ILE A 214 -7.22 7.50 -16.16
N PHE A 215 -6.47 8.02 -15.18
CA PHE A 215 -5.01 8.05 -15.21
C PHE A 215 -4.44 6.93 -14.36
N LYS A 216 -3.55 6.13 -14.95
CA LYS A 216 -2.94 4.99 -14.27
C LYS A 216 -1.60 4.62 -14.91
N PRO A 217 -0.70 3.93 -14.17
CA PRO A 217 0.52 3.40 -14.77
C PRO A 217 0.16 2.29 -15.76
N VAL A 218 0.66 2.39 -16.99
CA VAL A 218 0.45 1.43 -18.07
C VAL A 218 1.81 0.87 -18.49
N ILE A 219 1.87 -0.44 -18.76
CA ILE A 219 3.05 -1.11 -19.30
C ILE A 219 2.93 -1.16 -20.82
N ASP A 220 3.92 -0.62 -21.51
CA ASP A 220 4.07 -0.76 -22.94
C ASP A 220 4.81 -2.07 -23.22
N THR A 221 4.10 -3.01 -23.81
CA THR A 221 4.63 -4.35 -24.12
C THR A 221 5.73 -4.33 -25.18
N SER A 222 5.72 -3.34 -26.07
CA SER A 222 6.73 -3.21 -27.14
C SER A 222 8.12 -2.84 -26.57
N LYS A 223 8.17 -2.13 -25.44
CA LYS A 223 9.40 -1.69 -24.77
C LYS A 223 9.77 -2.57 -23.57
N CYS A 224 8.90 -3.49 -23.19
CA CYS A 224 9.08 -4.30 -21.98
C CYS A 224 9.80 -5.60 -22.29
N ASN A 225 10.98 -5.80 -21.70
CA ASN A 225 11.75 -7.04 -21.82
C ASN A 225 11.51 -8.02 -20.64
N SER A 226 10.42 -7.92 -19.91
CA SER A 226 10.02 -8.81 -18.80
C SER A 226 11.07 -8.98 -17.66
N CYS A 227 11.99 -8.04 -17.48
CA CYS A 227 13.08 -8.14 -16.48
C CYS A 227 12.59 -8.19 -15.02
N GLY A 228 11.34 -7.88 -14.74
CA GLY A 228 10.69 -7.98 -13.43
C GLY A 228 11.15 -6.95 -12.38
N LEU A 229 11.98 -5.94 -12.74
CA LEU A 229 12.44 -4.91 -11.79
C LEU A 229 11.29 -4.10 -11.21
N CYS A 230 10.26 -3.80 -12.02
CA CYS A 230 9.05 -3.11 -11.57
C CYS A 230 8.29 -3.91 -10.49
N ALA A 231 8.14 -5.21 -10.68
CA ALA A 231 7.47 -6.11 -9.71
C ALA A 231 8.27 -6.24 -8.42
N ARG A 232 9.60 -6.40 -8.52
CA ARG A 232 10.50 -6.51 -7.35
C ARG A 232 10.58 -5.24 -6.50
N ASN A 233 10.23 -4.10 -7.03
CA ASN A 233 10.16 -2.83 -6.32
C ASN A 233 8.73 -2.36 -6.03
N CYS A 234 7.70 -3.17 -6.36
CA CYS A 234 6.31 -2.83 -6.13
C CYS A 234 5.88 -3.15 -4.70
N LYS A 235 5.77 -2.14 -3.84
CA LYS A 235 5.31 -2.25 -2.45
C LYS A 235 3.89 -2.83 -2.31
N ALA A 236 3.07 -2.71 -3.36
CA ALA A 236 1.70 -3.26 -3.40
C ALA A 236 1.63 -4.69 -3.95
N SER A 237 2.76 -5.25 -4.44
CA SER A 237 2.86 -6.60 -5.04
C SER A 237 1.82 -6.85 -6.13
N CYS A 238 1.46 -5.82 -6.90
CA CYS A 238 0.35 -5.82 -7.85
C CYS A 238 0.76 -5.92 -9.33
N ILE A 239 2.06 -6.02 -9.64
CA ILE A 239 2.59 -6.07 -11.01
C ILE A 239 2.98 -7.50 -11.36
N ASN A 240 2.33 -8.07 -12.38
CA ASN A 240 2.72 -9.35 -12.98
C ASN A 240 3.66 -9.08 -14.17
N PRO A 241 4.97 -9.34 -14.04
CA PRO A 241 5.92 -9.06 -15.12
C PRO A 241 5.80 -10.04 -16.29
N LYS A 242 5.30 -11.26 -16.05
CA LYS A 242 5.12 -12.27 -17.10
C LYS A 242 3.91 -11.99 -17.98
N ALA A 243 2.81 -11.54 -17.40
CA ALA A 243 1.59 -11.19 -18.12
C ALA A 243 1.55 -9.70 -18.54
N HIS A 244 2.58 -8.90 -18.23
CA HIS A 244 2.62 -7.44 -18.47
C HIS A 244 1.40 -6.71 -17.91
N GLU A 245 0.83 -7.20 -16.78
CA GLU A 245 -0.40 -6.67 -16.21
C GLU A 245 -0.17 -6.04 -14.83
N ILE A 246 -0.95 -5.00 -14.55
CA ILE A 246 -1.00 -4.32 -13.25
C ILE A 246 -2.40 -4.49 -12.65
N ASP A 247 -2.51 -5.08 -11.45
CA ASP A 247 -3.75 -5.11 -10.71
C ASP A 247 -4.05 -3.72 -10.10
N TYR A 248 -4.87 -2.95 -10.80
CA TYR A 248 -5.22 -1.59 -10.38
C TYR A 248 -6.06 -1.54 -9.11
N SER A 249 -6.71 -2.66 -8.73
CA SER A 249 -7.44 -2.71 -7.46
C SER A 249 -6.53 -2.63 -6.24
N ARG A 250 -5.24 -2.95 -6.40
CA ARG A 250 -4.21 -2.93 -5.35
C ARG A 250 -3.15 -1.85 -5.57
N CYS A 251 -3.05 -1.33 -6.78
CA CYS A 251 -2.10 -0.28 -7.11
C CYS A 251 -2.41 0.99 -6.31
N VAL A 252 -1.45 1.48 -5.56
CA VAL A 252 -1.58 2.69 -4.71
C VAL A 252 -0.99 3.94 -5.39
N THR A 253 -0.71 3.85 -6.66
CA THR A 253 -0.19 4.97 -7.49
C THR A 253 1.05 5.64 -6.88
N CYS A 254 1.98 4.82 -6.35
CA CYS A 254 3.20 5.33 -5.71
C CYS A 254 4.28 5.78 -6.70
N MET A 255 4.14 5.50 -7.99
CA MET A 255 5.06 5.86 -9.09
C MET A 255 6.47 5.25 -8.96
N ASP A 256 6.73 4.36 -8.00
CA ASP A 256 8.06 3.77 -7.80
C ASP A 256 8.47 2.85 -8.97
N CYS A 257 7.51 2.17 -9.61
CA CYS A 257 7.74 1.31 -10.78
C CYS A 257 8.24 2.08 -11.99
N ILE A 258 7.77 3.32 -12.21
CA ILE A 258 8.18 4.18 -13.32
C ILE A 258 9.66 4.52 -13.21
N GLY A 259 10.11 4.96 -12.03
CA GLY A 259 11.51 5.33 -11.80
C GLY A 259 12.49 4.16 -11.78
N LYS A 260 12.00 2.91 -11.69
CA LYS A 260 12.82 1.69 -11.69
C LYS A 260 12.87 1.00 -13.05
N CYS A 261 12.03 1.38 -13.99
CA CYS A 261 12.04 0.82 -15.35
C CYS A 261 13.15 1.45 -16.18
N LYS A 262 14.22 0.68 -16.44
CA LYS A 262 15.36 1.15 -17.24
C LYS A 262 15.01 1.41 -18.70
N HIS A 263 13.99 0.73 -19.23
CA HIS A 263 13.56 0.82 -20.63
C HIS A 263 12.44 1.83 -20.87
N GLY A 264 12.00 2.56 -19.82
CA GLY A 264 10.90 3.51 -19.94
C GLY A 264 9.57 2.89 -20.36
N ALA A 265 9.42 1.55 -20.19
CA ALA A 265 8.23 0.82 -20.60
C ALA A 265 7.00 1.09 -19.73
N ILE A 266 7.14 1.77 -18.58
CA ILE A 266 6.02 2.10 -17.70
C ILE A 266 5.83 3.61 -17.69
N THR A 267 4.65 4.04 -18.13
CA THR A 267 4.26 5.45 -18.20
C THR A 267 2.96 5.67 -17.43
N TYR A 268 2.77 6.87 -16.88
CA TYR A 268 1.52 7.27 -16.23
C TYR A 268 0.70 8.06 -17.24
N THR A 269 -0.30 7.41 -17.83
CA THR A 269 -1.08 7.96 -18.94
C THR A 269 -2.58 7.71 -18.76
N ARG A 270 -3.38 8.39 -19.60
CA ARG A 270 -4.80 8.11 -19.72
C ARG A 270 -5.00 6.69 -20.25
N ARG A 271 -5.97 5.97 -19.69
CA ARG A 271 -6.38 4.64 -20.14
C ARG A 271 -6.71 4.71 -21.65
N LYS A 272 -5.94 3.98 -22.46
CA LYS A 272 -6.37 3.71 -23.83
C LYS A 272 -7.47 2.64 -23.79
N PRO A 273 -8.57 2.77 -24.55
CA PRO A 273 -9.52 1.68 -24.70
C PRO A 273 -8.75 0.46 -25.25
N LYS A 274 -8.99 -0.70 -24.67
CA LYS A 274 -8.46 -1.96 -25.17
C LYS A 274 -9.19 -2.18 -26.51
N ASN A 275 -8.50 -1.95 -27.63
CA ASN A 275 -9.05 -2.32 -28.93
C ASN A 275 -9.27 -3.82 -28.90
N GLU A 276 -10.53 -4.24 -29.08
CA GLU A 276 -11.00 -5.63 -29.07
C GLU A 276 -10.51 -6.46 -30.27
N THR A 277 -9.62 -5.91 -31.10
CA THR A 277 -9.10 -6.55 -32.31
C THR A 277 -8.00 -7.59 -32.09
N ALA A 278 -7.62 -7.88 -30.81
CA ALA A 278 -6.57 -8.89 -30.55
C ALA A 278 -7.11 -10.26 -30.10
N THR A 279 -8.44 -10.47 -30.10
CA THR A 279 -9.04 -11.69 -29.53
C THR A 279 -9.44 -12.75 -30.57
N SER A 280 -9.36 -12.44 -31.87
CA SER A 280 -9.72 -13.38 -32.93
C SER A 280 -8.52 -14.05 -33.62
N GLU A 281 -7.32 -13.47 -33.54
CA GLU A 281 -6.13 -14.07 -34.16
C GLU A 281 -5.34 -14.97 -33.22
N ASP A 282 -5.29 -14.65 -31.90
CA ASP A 282 -4.59 -15.49 -30.91
C ASP A 282 -5.27 -16.82 -30.60
N THR A 283 -6.59 -16.92 -30.81
CA THR A 283 -7.32 -18.19 -30.62
C THR A 283 -7.08 -19.15 -31.79
N LYS A 284 -6.91 -18.60 -33.01
CA LYS A 284 -6.61 -19.41 -34.20
C LYS A 284 -5.14 -19.84 -34.26
N ALA A 285 -4.22 -18.99 -33.80
CA ALA A 285 -2.80 -19.34 -33.71
C ALA A 285 -2.49 -20.37 -32.63
N LYS A 286 -3.22 -20.36 -31.49
CA LYS A 286 -3.04 -21.38 -30.43
C LYS A 286 -3.62 -22.74 -30.78
N SER A 287 -4.72 -22.81 -31.52
CA SER A 287 -5.27 -24.11 -31.97
C SER A 287 -4.37 -24.79 -33.01
N VAL A 288 -3.80 -24.02 -33.96
CA VAL A 288 -2.90 -24.55 -34.97
C VAL A 288 -1.56 -25.03 -34.37
N THR A 289 -1.03 -24.32 -33.36
CA THR A 289 0.25 -24.72 -32.74
C THR A 289 0.12 -25.94 -31.83
N THR A 290 -1.06 -26.15 -31.20
CA THR A 290 -1.26 -27.33 -30.34
C THR A 290 -1.44 -28.61 -31.16
N GLU A 291 -2.12 -28.52 -32.31
CA GLU A 291 -2.34 -29.67 -33.20
C GLU A 291 -1.06 -30.08 -33.93
N GLN A 292 -0.20 -29.12 -34.35
CA GLN A 292 1.11 -29.41 -34.94
C GLN A 292 2.11 -29.99 -33.96
N VAL A 293 2.09 -29.58 -32.68
CA VAL A 293 2.96 -30.13 -31.62
C VAL A 293 2.56 -31.57 -31.27
N ASP A 294 1.27 -31.89 -31.24
CA ASP A 294 0.83 -33.25 -30.97
C ASP A 294 1.12 -34.22 -32.13
N ASN A 295 1.00 -33.77 -33.37
CA ASN A 295 1.37 -34.58 -34.54
C ASN A 295 2.90 -34.79 -34.66
N ALA A 296 3.72 -33.82 -34.30
CA ALA A 296 5.18 -33.95 -34.24
C ALA A 296 5.63 -34.92 -33.15
N ARG A 297 4.92 -35.03 -32.01
CA ARG A 297 5.21 -36.00 -30.96
C ARG A 297 4.84 -37.44 -31.31
N ARG A 298 3.93 -37.67 -32.25
CA ARG A 298 3.55 -39.02 -32.69
C ARG A 298 4.46 -39.63 -33.75
N SER A 299 5.39 -38.83 -34.32
CA SER A 299 6.26 -39.31 -35.42
C SER A 299 7.69 -39.61 -35.00
N PHE A 300 8.04 -39.55 -33.72
CA PHE A 300 9.38 -39.96 -33.25
C PHE A 300 9.39 -41.49 -32.98
N PRO A 301 10.09 -42.31 -33.76
CA PRO A 301 10.31 -43.70 -33.42
C PRO A 301 11.20 -43.77 -32.19
N VAL A 302 10.73 -44.45 -31.15
CA VAL A 302 11.50 -44.75 -29.93
C VAL A 302 12.54 -45.79 -30.30
N SER A 303 13.77 -45.36 -30.55
CA SER A 303 14.93 -46.21 -30.71
C SER A 303 15.47 -46.53 -29.33
N TYR A 304 15.21 -47.74 -28.84
CA TYR A 304 15.86 -48.25 -27.61
C TYR A 304 17.28 -48.60 -27.90
N THR A 305 18.26 -47.82 -27.51
CA THR A 305 19.64 -48.22 -27.42
C THR A 305 19.86 -48.90 -26.07
N HIS A 306 19.94 -50.22 -26.09
CA HIS A 306 20.47 -51.03 -24.97
C HIS A 306 21.92 -50.66 -24.73
N LEU A 307 22.20 -49.89 -23.66
CA LEU A 307 23.53 -49.76 -23.10
C LEU A 307 23.79 -50.97 -22.19
N THR A 308 24.52 -51.98 -22.70
CA THR A 308 25.09 -53.04 -21.89
C THR A 308 26.26 -52.48 -21.07
N LEU A 309 26.14 -52.54 -19.75
CA LEU A 309 27.22 -52.26 -18.82
C LEU A 309 28.28 -53.38 -18.92
N PRO A 310 29.57 -53.07 -19.00
CA PRO A 310 30.62 -54.07 -18.87
C PRO A 310 30.77 -54.48 -17.41
N THR A 311 30.56 -55.78 -17.15
CA THR A 311 30.93 -56.46 -15.89
C THR A 311 32.43 -56.67 -15.86
N THR A 312 33.12 -56.02 -14.95
CA THR A 312 34.50 -56.34 -14.60
C THR A 312 34.51 -57.46 -13.60
N PRO A 313 35.27 -58.58 -13.86
CA PRO A 313 35.51 -59.62 -12.85
C PRO A 313 36.66 -59.21 -11.92
N TYR A 314 36.41 -59.36 -10.65
CA TYR A 314 37.45 -59.30 -9.62
C TYR A 314 38.23 -60.63 -9.62
N VAL A 315 39.56 -60.54 -9.66
CA VAL A 315 40.51 -61.45 -9.07
C VAL A 315 41.38 -60.69 -8.09
#